data_c45f040d173ec55c1c70fb8b8592b78f
#
_entry.id   c45f040d173ec55c1c70fb8b8592b78f
#
_cell.length_a   1.000
_cell.length_b   1.000
_cell.length_c   1.000
_cell.angle_alpha   90.00
_cell.angle_beta   90.00
_cell.angle_gamma   90.00
#
_symmetry.space_group_name_H-M   'P 1'
#
loop_
_entity.id
_entity.type
_entity.pdbx_description
1 polymer ?
#
loop_
_entity_poly.entity_id
_entity_poly.type
_entity_poly.pdbx_seq_one_letter_code
_entity_poly.pdbx_strand_id
1 'polypeptide(L)'
;MGFATVRVVGSMAKKAKPGRFTEAELELMNILWECGPSTVQGVVDHLAPERRLAYTTVQTVLNVLHRKGGVRRKLRDRAYHYEAAVSRFDAASTALYDLVHKLFGGSAEELVLAMVKSRQLSPEKLSELRKLVEAAGERNRK
;
A
#
# COMPACT_ATOMS: atom_id res chain seq x y z
N MET A 1 15.19 5.71 13.37
CA MET A 1 15.15 6.11 12.91
C MET A 1 14.96 5.97 12.57
N GLY A 2 14.83 5.34 12.68
CA GLY A 2 14.37 5.51 12.23
C GLY A 2 14.32 5.16 11.71
N PHE A 3 13.90 4.77 11.88
CA PHE A 3 13.69 4.77 11.07
C PHE A 3 14.32 4.79 10.73
N ALA A 4 14.47 4.63 10.90
CA ALA A 4 14.82 4.92 10.27
C ALA A 4 15.33 4.75 10.06
N THR A 5 15.38 4.47 10.25
CA THR A 5 15.66 4.62 9.80
C THR A 5 16.04 4.25 9.55
N VAL A 6 16.12 3.86 9.73
CA VAL A 6 16.22 3.86 9.22
C VAL A 6 16.65 3.38 8.85
N ARG A 7 17.04 2.99 8.80
CA ARG A 7 17.21 2.90 8.26
C ARG A 7 17.60 2.79 7.68
N VAL A 8 17.77 2.35 7.61
CA VAL A 8 17.99 2.47 6.80
C VAL A 8 18.39 2.27 6.40
N VAL A 9 18.75 1.98 6.42
CA VAL A 9 19.08 2.02 5.71
C VAL A 9 19.58 1.68 5.13
N GLY A 10 20.03 1.26 5.00
CA GLY A 10 20.35 1.09 4.28
C GLY A 10 20.69 0.50 3.52
N SER A 11 20.80 0.13 3.21
CA SER A 11 20.85 -0.20 2.30
C SER A 11 20.50 -0.48 1.50
N MET A 12 20.28 -0.62 1.36
CA MET A 12 19.69 -0.72 0.46
C MET A 12 19.24 -0.07 -0.02
N ALA A 13 19.79 0.15 0.29
CA ALA A 13 19.12 0.95 -0.11
C ALA A 13 18.97 1.48 -1.17
N LYS A 14 19.27 1.58 -1.52
CA LYS A 14 19.06 1.86 -2.74
C LYS A 14 17.81 1.52 -3.29
N LYS A 15 17.18 0.68 -2.77
CA LYS A 15 15.87 0.37 -3.24
C LYS A 15 14.88 1.34 -2.70
N ALA A 16 13.92 1.74 -3.50
CA ALA A 16 12.76 2.45 -3.00
C ALA A 16 12.10 1.58 -1.95
N LYS A 17 11.54 2.18 -0.91
CA LYS A 17 10.86 1.41 0.12
C LYS A 17 9.65 0.72 -0.45
N PRO A 18 9.50 -0.59 -0.18
CA PRO A 18 8.28 -1.28 -0.58
C PRO A 18 7.08 -0.58 0.05
N GLY A 19 6.01 -0.44 -0.70
CA GLY A 19 4.80 0.23 -0.21
C GLY A 19 4.70 1.69 -0.55
N ARG A 20 5.74 2.27 -1.17
CA ARG A 20 5.64 3.64 -1.68
C ARG A 20 5.39 3.58 -3.17
N PHE A 21 4.14 3.74 -3.53
CA PHE A 21 3.69 3.54 -4.91
C PHE A 21 3.10 4.81 -5.48
N THR A 22 3.32 5.00 -6.77
CA THR A 22 2.60 6.04 -7.52
C THR A 22 1.15 5.62 -7.67
N GLU A 23 0.32 6.53 -8.14
CA GLU A 23 -1.09 6.24 -8.35
C GLU A 23 -1.29 5.08 -9.32
N ALA A 24 -0.55 5.08 -10.44
CA ALA A 24 -0.65 4.00 -11.41
C ALA A 24 -0.18 2.67 -10.83
N GLU A 25 0.91 2.70 -10.07
CA GLU A 25 1.42 1.49 -9.42
C GLU A 25 0.41 0.95 -8.41
N LEU A 26 -0.20 1.84 -7.65
CA LEU A 26 -1.16 1.43 -6.63
C LEU A 26 -2.39 0.79 -7.26
N GLU A 27 -2.80 1.32 -8.42
CA GLU A 27 -3.93 0.75 -9.15
C GLU A 27 -3.67 -0.72 -9.48
N LEU A 28 -2.47 -1.02 -9.96
CA LEU A 28 -2.12 -2.40 -10.27
C LEU A 28 -1.95 -3.25 -9.01
N MET A 29 -1.37 -2.67 -7.96
CA MET A 29 -1.25 -3.40 -6.71
C MET A 29 -2.62 -3.78 -6.15
N ASN A 30 -3.60 -2.89 -6.27
CA ASN A 30 -4.96 -3.20 -5.81
C ASN A 30 -5.53 -4.40 -6.54
N ILE A 31 -5.27 -4.51 -7.84
CA ILE A 31 -5.73 -5.67 -8.61
C ILE A 31 -5.06 -6.94 -8.08
N LEU A 32 -3.76 -6.89 -7.85
CA LEU A 32 -3.04 -8.07 -7.38
C LEU A 32 -3.46 -8.48 -5.98
N TRP A 33 -3.77 -7.51 -5.11
CA TRP A 33 -4.25 -7.84 -3.77
C TRP A 33 -5.61 -8.51 -3.81
N GLU A 34 -6.46 -8.11 -4.76
CA GLU A 34 -7.81 -8.66 -4.84
C GLU A 34 -7.88 -9.96 -5.62
N CYS A 35 -7.11 -10.07 -6.69
CA CYS A 35 -7.22 -11.21 -7.60
C CYS A 35 -6.16 -12.28 -7.38
N GLY A 36 -5.07 -11.92 -6.67
CA GLY A 36 -3.96 -12.84 -6.51
C GLY A 36 -3.07 -12.85 -7.74
N PRO A 37 -2.20 -13.84 -7.86
CA PRO A 37 -1.22 -13.87 -8.95
C PRO A 37 -1.89 -13.75 -10.32
N SER A 38 -1.36 -12.89 -11.18
CA SER A 38 -1.95 -12.57 -12.47
C SER A 38 -0.88 -12.33 -13.52
N THR A 39 -1.19 -12.67 -14.76
CA THR A 39 -0.35 -12.30 -15.90
C THR A 39 -0.59 -10.83 -16.24
N VAL A 40 0.25 -10.27 -17.13
CA VAL A 40 0.01 -8.91 -17.60
C VAL A 40 -1.39 -8.79 -18.21
N GLN A 41 -1.76 -9.75 -19.04
CA GLN A 41 -3.09 -9.74 -19.66
C GLN A 41 -4.19 -9.83 -18.61
N GLY A 42 -3.98 -10.64 -17.57
CA GLY A 42 -4.94 -10.75 -16.50
C GLY A 42 -5.15 -9.43 -15.78
N VAL A 43 -4.08 -8.68 -15.56
CA VAL A 43 -4.20 -7.36 -14.94
C VAL A 43 -4.94 -6.41 -15.88
N VAL A 44 -4.59 -6.41 -17.17
CA VAL A 44 -5.28 -5.56 -18.14
C VAL A 44 -6.78 -5.83 -18.13
N ASP A 45 -7.14 -7.11 -18.07
CA ASP A 45 -8.56 -7.50 -18.08
C ASP A 45 -9.33 -7.04 -16.86
N HIS A 46 -8.63 -6.80 -15.75
CA HIS A 46 -9.27 -6.37 -14.51
C HIS A 46 -9.29 -4.85 -14.32
N LEU A 47 -8.68 -4.11 -15.24
CA LEU A 47 -8.74 -2.66 -15.16
C LEU A 47 -10.16 -2.17 -15.47
N ALA A 48 -10.60 -1.15 -14.73
CA ALA A 48 -11.89 -0.55 -15.01
C ALA A 48 -11.90 0.02 -16.42
N PRO A 49 -13.05 -0.05 -17.12
CA PRO A 49 -13.09 0.42 -18.51
C PRO A 49 -12.63 1.86 -18.69
N GLU A 50 -12.93 2.71 -17.72
CA GLU A 50 -12.53 4.12 -17.81
C GLU A 50 -11.05 4.33 -17.53
N ARG A 51 -10.37 3.31 -17.03
CA ARG A 51 -8.94 3.38 -16.71
C ARG A 51 -8.13 2.46 -17.62
N ARG A 52 -8.56 2.32 -18.85
CA ARG A 52 -7.92 1.42 -19.77
C ARG A 52 -6.47 1.80 -20.03
N LEU A 53 -5.56 0.91 -19.68
CA LEU A 53 -4.15 1.07 -19.99
C LEU A 53 -3.76 0.04 -21.02
N ALA A 54 -2.85 0.41 -21.91
CA ALA A 54 -2.35 -0.53 -22.92
C ALA A 54 -1.55 -1.63 -22.22
N TYR A 55 -1.54 -2.79 -22.86
CA TYR A 55 -0.77 -3.93 -22.37
C TYR A 55 0.68 -3.53 -22.08
N THR A 56 1.31 -2.81 -23.01
CA THR A 56 2.71 -2.43 -22.82
C THR A 56 2.90 -1.48 -21.63
N THR A 57 1.92 -0.61 -21.38
CA THR A 57 1.99 0.27 -20.22
C THR A 57 1.90 -0.53 -18.92
N VAL A 58 0.96 -1.47 -18.85
CA VAL A 58 0.83 -2.34 -17.69
C VAL A 58 2.10 -3.13 -17.47
N GLN A 59 2.67 -3.68 -18.55
CA GLN A 59 3.90 -4.44 -18.46
C GLN A 59 5.04 -3.57 -17.91
N THR A 60 5.15 -2.34 -18.38
CA THR A 60 6.18 -1.42 -17.90
C THR A 60 6.01 -1.12 -16.41
N VAL A 61 4.78 -0.85 -15.98
CA VAL A 61 4.50 -0.57 -14.58
C VAL A 61 4.80 -1.77 -13.70
N LEU A 62 4.42 -2.97 -14.15
CA LEU A 62 4.73 -4.19 -13.40
C LEU A 62 6.23 -4.42 -13.29
N ASN A 63 6.98 -4.11 -14.34
CA ASN A 63 8.44 -4.21 -14.28
C ASN A 63 9.03 -3.23 -13.27
N VAL A 64 8.50 -2.02 -13.21
CA VAL A 64 8.93 -1.05 -12.20
C VAL A 64 8.60 -1.56 -10.80
N LEU A 65 7.40 -2.08 -10.61
CA LEU A 65 7.01 -2.65 -9.32
C LEU A 65 7.92 -3.81 -8.92
N HIS A 66 8.31 -4.61 -9.88
CA HIS A 66 9.23 -5.72 -9.61
C HIS A 66 10.59 -5.18 -9.13
N ARG A 67 11.11 -4.15 -9.78
CA ARG A 67 12.38 -3.55 -9.36
C ARG A 67 12.29 -2.91 -7.99
N LYS A 68 11.13 -2.33 -7.65
CA LYS A 68 10.90 -1.72 -6.34
C LYS A 68 10.72 -2.74 -5.22
N GLY A 69 10.48 -3.99 -5.58
CA GLY A 69 10.19 -5.01 -4.59
C GLY A 69 8.73 -5.09 -4.19
N GLY A 70 7.84 -4.41 -4.93
CA GLY A 70 6.41 -4.46 -4.64
C GLY A 70 5.73 -5.71 -5.13
N VAL A 71 6.28 -6.33 -6.18
CA VAL A 71 5.74 -7.57 -6.70
C VAL A 71 6.85 -8.59 -6.89
N ARG A 72 6.48 -9.85 -6.83
CA ARG A 72 7.32 -10.97 -7.25
C ARG A 72 6.72 -11.52 -8.53
N ARG A 73 7.54 -12.23 -9.28
CA ARG A 73 7.03 -12.87 -10.49
C ARG A 73 7.62 -14.26 -10.64
N LYS A 74 6.83 -15.14 -11.23
CA LYS A 74 7.24 -16.50 -11.55
C LYS A 74 6.88 -16.80 -12.98
N LEU A 75 7.77 -17.47 -13.67
CA LEU A 75 7.50 -17.91 -15.03
C LEU A 75 6.67 -19.20 -14.99
N ARG A 76 5.53 -19.21 -15.64
CA ARG A 76 4.63 -20.36 -15.74
C ARG A 76 4.04 -20.37 -17.12
N ASP A 77 4.14 -21.52 -17.78
CA ASP A 77 3.53 -21.69 -19.11
C ASP A 77 3.93 -20.55 -20.05
N ARG A 78 5.22 -20.18 -20.01
CA ARG A 78 5.81 -19.16 -20.88
C ARG A 78 5.33 -17.74 -20.59
N ALA A 79 4.69 -17.52 -19.47
CA ALA A 79 4.26 -16.18 -19.09
C ALA A 79 4.62 -15.90 -17.64
N TYR A 80 5.02 -14.68 -17.36
CA TYR A 80 5.23 -14.27 -15.99
C TYR A 80 3.91 -14.05 -15.28
N HIS A 81 3.82 -14.61 -14.10
CA HIS A 81 2.71 -14.35 -13.18
C HIS A 81 3.23 -13.48 -12.06
N TYR A 82 2.60 -12.34 -11.86
CA TYR A 82 2.99 -11.35 -10.87
C TYR A 82 2.09 -11.47 -9.66
N GLU A 83 2.68 -11.36 -8.48
CA GLU A 83 1.89 -11.35 -7.24
C GLU A 83 2.47 -10.29 -6.31
N ALA A 84 1.62 -9.76 -5.43
CA ALA A 84 2.06 -8.74 -4.48
C ALA A 84 3.10 -9.33 -3.53
N ALA A 85 4.21 -8.62 -3.38
CA ALA A 85 5.28 -8.99 -2.45
C ALA A 85 5.14 -8.27 -1.12
N VAL A 86 4.30 -7.23 -1.05
CA VAL A 86 4.00 -6.50 0.17
C VAL A 86 2.50 -6.57 0.40
N SER A 87 2.09 -6.59 1.66
CA SER A 87 0.68 -6.63 1.98
C SER A 87 0.04 -5.26 1.80
N ARG A 88 -1.29 -5.24 1.62
CA ARG A 88 -2.02 -3.98 1.58
C ARG A 88 -1.80 -3.19 2.88
N PHE A 89 -1.77 -3.88 4.01
CA PHE A 89 -1.55 -3.22 5.29
C PHE A 89 -0.18 -2.54 5.34
N ASP A 90 0.86 -3.22 4.87
CA ASP A 90 2.20 -2.63 4.88
C ASP A 90 2.26 -1.40 3.98
N ALA A 91 1.63 -1.46 2.80
CA ALA A 91 1.57 -0.32 1.90
C ALA A 91 0.82 0.84 2.54
N ALA A 92 -0.32 0.54 3.18
CA ALA A 92 -1.12 1.56 3.85
C ALA A 92 -0.36 2.18 5.02
N SER A 93 0.39 1.36 5.77
CA SER A 93 1.16 1.88 6.91
C SER A 93 2.24 2.84 6.43
N THR A 94 2.92 2.51 5.33
CA THR A 94 3.93 3.40 4.77
C THR A 94 3.30 4.72 4.33
N ALA A 95 2.16 4.64 3.64
CA ALA A 95 1.47 5.84 3.18
C ALA A 95 1.02 6.71 4.34
N LEU A 96 0.50 6.09 5.40
CA LEU A 96 0.07 6.82 6.59
C LEU A 96 1.26 7.50 7.28
N TYR A 97 2.37 6.78 7.39
CA TYR A 97 3.56 7.36 7.99
C TYR A 97 3.97 8.63 7.22
N ASP A 98 4.03 8.53 5.90
CA ASP A 98 4.43 9.68 5.08
C ASP A 98 3.45 10.83 5.25
N LEU A 99 2.16 10.53 5.24
CA LEU A 99 1.12 11.56 5.36
C LEU A 99 1.22 12.27 6.71
N VAL A 100 1.35 11.51 7.79
CA VAL A 100 1.43 12.07 9.13
C VAL A 100 2.66 12.98 9.26
N HIS A 101 3.79 12.53 8.72
CA HIS A 101 5.02 13.29 8.88
C HIS A 101 5.10 14.49 7.95
N LYS A 102 4.54 14.39 6.76
CA LYS A 102 4.62 15.49 5.80
C LYS A 102 3.58 16.56 6.01
N LEU A 103 2.39 16.18 6.48
CA LEU A 103 1.28 17.11 6.58
C LEU A 103 0.82 17.40 8.00
N PHE A 104 1.14 16.53 8.95
CA PHE A 104 0.62 16.68 10.32
C PHE A 104 1.73 16.73 11.37
N GLY A 105 2.94 17.08 10.94
CA GLY A 105 4.04 17.29 11.88
C GLY A 105 4.38 16.09 12.74
N GLY A 106 4.06 14.88 12.26
CA GLY A 106 4.32 13.67 13.02
C GLY A 106 3.21 13.29 13.99
N SER A 107 2.10 14.01 13.99
CA SER A 107 1.03 13.77 14.95
C SER A 107 -0.11 12.98 14.33
N ALA A 108 -0.25 11.72 14.75
CA ALA A 108 -1.37 10.90 14.32
C ALA A 108 -2.71 11.43 14.83
N GLU A 109 -2.66 12.09 16.01
CA GLU A 109 -3.87 12.69 16.56
C GLU A 109 -4.41 13.78 15.63
N GLU A 110 -3.51 14.57 15.05
CA GLU A 110 -3.93 15.61 14.11
C GLU A 110 -4.57 14.99 12.85
N LEU A 111 -4.04 13.86 12.41
CA LEU A 111 -4.63 13.15 11.28
C LEU A 111 -6.08 12.74 11.62
N VAL A 112 -6.28 12.11 12.77
CA VAL A 112 -7.61 11.66 13.16
C VAL A 112 -8.57 12.84 13.29
N LEU A 113 -8.10 13.95 13.87
CA LEU A 113 -8.91 15.15 14.00
C LEU A 113 -9.32 15.70 12.63
N ALA A 114 -8.36 15.69 11.67
CA ALA A 114 -8.65 16.13 10.32
C ALA A 114 -9.69 15.24 9.66
N MET A 115 -9.64 13.94 9.93
CA MET A 115 -10.64 13.01 9.39
C MET A 115 -12.03 13.32 9.89
N VAL A 116 -12.15 13.69 11.16
CA VAL A 116 -13.45 14.08 11.71
C VAL A 116 -13.90 15.40 11.10
N LYS A 117 -13.02 16.39 11.04
CA LYS A 117 -13.37 17.69 10.47
C LYS A 117 -13.77 17.62 9.00
N SER A 118 -13.14 16.73 8.25
CA SER A 118 -13.45 16.55 6.83
C SER A 118 -14.59 15.57 6.60
N ARG A 119 -15.22 15.09 7.67
CA ARG A 119 -16.39 14.21 7.63
C ARG A 119 -16.12 12.84 7.05
N GLN A 120 -14.88 12.42 7.04
CA GLN A 120 -14.54 11.05 6.66
C GLN A 120 -14.76 10.08 7.81
N LEU A 121 -14.78 10.60 9.04
CA LEU A 121 -14.94 9.79 10.23
C LEU A 121 -15.90 10.55 11.16
N SER A 122 -17.04 9.93 11.49
CA SER A 122 -17.99 10.58 12.39
C SER A 122 -17.54 10.42 13.84
N PRO A 123 -17.96 11.35 14.72
CA PRO A 123 -17.66 11.18 16.15
C PRO A 123 -18.23 9.87 16.72
N GLU A 124 -19.38 9.43 16.22
CA GLU A 124 -19.98 8.17 16.67
C GLU A 124 -19.10 6.98 16.28
N LYS A 125 -18.63 6.97 15.04
CA LYS A 125 -17.76 5.90 14.57
C LYS A 125 -16.44 5.92 15.32
N LEU A 126 -15.90 7.10 15.60
CA LEU A 126 -14.66 7.22 16.37
C LEU A 126 -14.83 6.61 17.76
N SER A 127 -15.98 6.85 18.39
CA SER A 127 -16.26 6.27 19.70
C SER A 127 -16.28 4.74 19.64
N GLU A 128 -16.91 4.18 18.60
CA GLU A 128 -16.91 2.73 18.41
C GLU A 128 -15.50 2.19 18.22
N LEU A 129 -14.71 2.87 17.41
CA LEU A 129 -13.34 2.45 17.17
C LEU A 129 -12.50 2.49 18.43
N ARG A 130 -12.74 3.49 19.28
CA ARG A 130 -12.01 3.59 20.54
C ARG A 130 -12.24 2.35 21.39
N LYS A 131 -13.48 1.86 21.43
CA LYS A 131 -13.77 0.66 22.20
C LYS A 131 -13.01 -0.56 21.65
N LEU A 132 -12.93 -0.67 20.34
CA LEU A 132 -12.20 -1.76 19.73
C LEU A 132 -10.71 -1.69 20.04
N VAL A 133 -10.16 -0.50 20.02
CA VAL A 133 -8.74 -0.30 20.34
C VAL A 133 -8.45 -0.66 21.79
N GLU A 134 -9.34 -0.24 22.71
CA GLU A 134 -9.18 -0.56 24.11
C GLU A 134 -9.24 -2.06 24.36
N ALA A 135 -10.18 -2.75 23.69
CA ALA A 135 -10.28 -4.20 23.82
C ALA A 135 -9.03 -4.90 23.29
N ALA A 136 -8.50 -4.43 22.17
CA ALA A 136 -7.28 -5.01 21.61
C ALA A 136 -6.08 -4.76 22.53
N GLY A 137 -6.01 -3.56 23.13
CA GLY A 137 -4.95 -3.24 24.06
C GLY A 137 -4.98 -4.13 25.28
N GLU A 138 -6.15 -4.41 25.81
CA GLU A 138 -6.28 -5.28 26.97
C GLU A 138 -5.83 -6.70 26.64
N ARG A 139 -6.19 -7.21 25.47
CA ARG A 139 -5.75 -8.52 25.07
C ARG A 139 -4.24 -8.61 24.94
N ASN A 140 -3.62 -7.54 24.45
CA ASN A 140 -2.19 -7.51 24.25
C ASN A 140 -1.41 -7.44 25.55
N ARG A 141 -2.05 -7.01 26.62
CA ARG A 141 -1.38 -6.93 27.91
C ARG A 141 -1.26 -8.29 28.60
N LYS A 142 -2.03 -9.24 28.17
CA LYS A 142 -1.96 -10.58 28.70
C LYS A 142 -0.98 -11.42 27.92
#